data_2874be1a148c27c1b0c88e56eb375ee0
#
_entry.id   2874be1a148c27c1b0c88e56eb375ee0
#
_cell.length_a   1.000
_cell.length_b   1.000
_cell.length_c   1.000
_cell.angle_alpha   90.00
_cell.angle_beta   90.00
_cell.angle_gamma   90.00
#
_symmetry.space_group_name_H-M   'P 1'
#
loop_
_entity.id
_entity.type
_entity.pdbx_description
1 polymer ?
#
loop_
_entity_poly.entity_id
_entity_poly.type
_entity_poly.pdbx_seq_one_letter_code
_entity_poly.pdbx_strand_id
1 'polypeptide(L)'
;MNRQGAFTLIELAVTVALLSLVATIAVPALTDVIERNRQQAVMNQLQSLLQDARSRAVMNGKIVELCPSADGVNCVNDWTQPWLQRRLSDAQVYSHIAPAASNGPLHWAGFTESIRFYSNGTSPVSSGRFFQCHRNEVAWQLIISRQGRIRLASKSENTENAGRCH
;
A
#
# COMPACT_ATOMS: atom_id res chain seq x y z
N MET A 1 -28.75 24.98 -48.53
CA MET A 1 -29.56 23.78 -48.24
C MET A 1 -28.63 22.79 -47.54
N ASN A 2 -28.69 22.72 -46.19
CA ASN A 2 -27.92 21.73 -45.45
C ASN A 2 -28.62 20.38 -45.57
N ARG A 3 -27.96 19.40 -46.24
CA ARG A 3 -28.39 18.00 -46.19
C ARG A 3 -28.08 17.46 -44.82
N GLN A 4 -29.10 17.34 -43.98
CA GLN A 4 -29.00 16.54 -42.75
C GLN A 4 -29.02 15.09 -43.17
N GLY A 5 -27.84 14.44 -43.23
CA GLY A 5 -27.75 13.00 -43.40
C GLY A 5 -28.23 12.32 -42.12
N ALA A 6 -29.36 11.62 -42.21
CA ALA A 6 -29.83 10.78 -41.12
C ALA A 6 -28.94 9.52 -41.02
N PHE A 7 -28.49 9.16 -39.80
CA PHE A 7 -27.78 7.91 -39.56
C PHE A 7 -28.64 6.69 -39.93
N THR A 8 -28.05 5.72 -40.60
CA THR A 8 -28.74 4.48 -40.93
C THR A 8 -28.73 3.53 -39.69
N LEU A 9 -29.75 2.69 -39.59
CA LEU A 9 -29.85 1.70 -38.51
C LEU A 9 -28.64 0.72 -38.53
N ILE A 10 -28.13 0.38 -39.70
CA ILE A 10 -26.98 -0.49 -39.90
C ILE A 10 -25.70 0.17 -39.38
N GLU A 11 -25.52 1.46 -39.61
CA GLU A 11 -24.36 2.22 -39.14
C GLU A 11 -24.33 2.30 -37.61
N LEU A 12 -25.50 2.49 -36.96
CA LEU A 12 -25.63 2.42 -35.53
C LEU A 12 -25.31 1.02 -34.98
N ALA A 13 -25.84 -0.04 -35.63
CA ALA A 13 -25.57 -1.42 -35.21
C ALA A 13 -24.07 -1.76 -35.29
N VAL A 14 -23.41 -1.37 -36.37
CA VAL A 14 -21.96 -1.61 -36.58
C VAL A 14 -21.13 -0.83 -35.55
N THR A 15 -21.48 0.42 -35.26
CA THR A 15 -20.75 1.22 -34.26
C THR A 15 -20.88 0.67 -32.85
N VAL A 16 -22.07 0.23 -32.44
CA VAL A 16 -22.29 -0.41 -31.14
C VAL A 16 -21.54 -1.75 -31.05
N ALA A 17 -21.53 -2.55 -32.13
CA ALA A 17 -20.78 -3.80 -32.15
C ALA A 17 -19.25 -3.57 -31.99
N LEU A 18 -18.69 -2.58 -32.67
CA LEU A 18 -17.29 -2.22 -32.56
C LEU A 18 -16.95 -1.68 -31.16
N LEU A 19 -17.80 -0.80 -30.59
CA LEU A 19 -17.63 -0.29 -29.24
C LEU A 19 -17.66 -1.40 -28.18
N SER A 20 -18.57 -2.37 -28.33
CA SER A 20 -18.63 -3.51 -27.39
C SER A 20 -17.37 -4.37 -27.46
N LEU A 21 -16.81 -4.61 -28.64
CA LEU A 21 -15.56 -5.35 -28.80
C LEU A 21 -14.39 -4.63 -28.12
N VAL A 22 -14.27 -3.32 -28.31
CA VAL A 22 -13.23 -2.51 -27.66
C VAL A 22 -13.40 -2.52 -26.14
N ALA A 23 -14.62 -2.37 -25.65
CA ALA A 23 -14.92 -2.34 -24.22
C ALA A 23 -14.52 -3.64 -23.50
N THR A 24 -14.69 -4.80 -24.13
CA THR A 24 -14.31 -6.09 -23.53
C THR A 24 -12.82 -6.22 -23.23
N ILE A 25 -11.98 -5.52 -23.96
CA ILE A 25 -10.52 -5.52 -23.77
C ILE A 25 -10.09 -4.33 -22.89
N ALA A 26 -10.66 -3.17 -23.13
CA ALA A 26 -10.23 -1.93 -22.47
C ALA A 26 -10.61 -1.90 -20.98
N VAL A 27 -11.80 -2.37 -20.61
CA VAL A 27 -12.28 -2.33 -19.23
C VAL A 27 -11.40 -3.16 -18.29
N PRO A 28 -11.08 -4.45 -18.54
CA PRO A 28 -10.22 -5.23 -17.65
C PRO A 28 -8.78 -4.67 -17.59
N ALA A 29 -8.25 -4.15 -18.69
CA ALA A 29 -6.92 -3.54 -18.68
C ALA A 29 -6.88 -2.27 -17.81
N LEU A 30 -7.92 -1.44 -17.87
CA LEU A 30 -8.02 -0.22 -17.06
C LEU A 30 -8.17 -0.54 -15.57
N THR A 31 -8.98 -1.54 -15.21
CA THR A 31 -9.14 -1.96 -13.81
C THR A 31 -7.84 -2.45 -13.19
N ASP A 32 -7.01 -3.17 -13.94
CA ASP A 32 -5.68 -3.59 -13.49
C ASP A 32 -4.75 -2.40 -13.23
N VAL A 33 -4.74 -1.42 -14.11
CA VAL A 33 -3.90 -0.22 -13.94
C VAL A 33 -4.34 0.55 -12.68
N ILE A 34 -5.65 0.73 -12.49
CA ILE A 34 -6.19 1.41 -11.31
C ILE A 34 -5.78 0.67 -10.02
N GLU A 35 -5.89 -0.66 -10.00
CA GLU A 35 -5.53 -1.43 -8.81
C GLU A 35 -4.04 -1.34 -8.49
N ARG A 36 -3.17 -1.47 -9.48
CA ARG A 36 -1.71 -1.28 -9.30
C ARG A 36 -1.38 0.12 -8.78
N ASN A 37 -2.05 1.16 -9.27
CA ASN A 37 -1.86 2.52 -8.79
C ASN A 37 -2.31 2.68 -7.32
N ARG A 38 -3.40 2.04 -6.92
CA ARG A 38 -3.88 2.03 -5.53
C ARG A 38 -2.88 1.33 -4.60
N GLN A 39 -2.38 0.17 -4.99
CA GLN A 39 -1.36 -0.56 -4.23
C GLN A 39 -0.05 0.25 -4.11
N GLN A 40 0.35 0.94 -5.18
CA GLN A 40 1.49 1.84 -5.17
C GLN A 40 1.27 3.02 -4.20
N ALA A 41 0.06 3.57 -4.13
CA ALA A 41 -0.29 4.63 -3.19
C ALA A 41 -0.16 4.18 -1.72
N VAL A 42 -0.66 2.98 -1.39
CA VAL A 42 -0.50 2.38 -0.05
C VAL A 42 0.98 2.20 0.29
N MET A 43 1.76 1.65 -0.64
CA MET A 43 3.20 1.45 -0.45
C MET A 43 3.93 2.77 -0.19
N ASN A 44 3.68 3.80 -1.01
CA ASN A 44 4.32 5.11 -0.87
C ASN A 44 3.93 5.80 0.44
N GLN A 45 2.65 5.71 0.82
CA GLN A 45 2.14 6.27 2.08
C GLN A 45 2.82 5.59 3.28
N LEU A 46 2.88 4.25 3.30
CA LEU A 46 3.53 3.50 4.37
C LEU A 46 5.03 3.78 4.44
N GLN A 47 5.72 3.82 3.29
CA GLN A 47 7.15 4.13 3.23
C GLN A 47 7.44 5.51 3.80
N SER A 48 6.65 6.53 3.43
CA SER A 48 6.78 7.89 3.95
C SER A 48 6.56 7.92 5.47
N LEU A 49 5.55 7.23 5.96
CA LEU A 49 5.22 7.18 7.39
C LEU A 49 6.32 6.48 8.21
N LEU A 50 6.89 5.38 7.70
CA LEU A 50 8.02 4.70 8.32
C LEU A 50 9.28 5.57 8.35
N GLN A 51 9.57 6.31 7.26
CA GLN A 51 10.69 7.23 7.21
C GLN A 51 10.51 8.40 8.18
N ASP A 52 9.29 8.95 8.28
CA ASP A 52 8.96 10.01 9.24
C ASP A 52 9.10 9.50 10.69
N ALA A 53 8.59 8.29 11.00
CA ALA A 53 8.75 7.66 12.32
C ALA A 53 10.22 7.53 12.72
N ARG A 54 11.05 7.05 11.79
CA ARG A 54 12.51 6.93 12.00
C ARG A 54 13.17 8.30 12.23
N SER A 55 12.83 9.28 11.42
CA SER A 55 13.37 10.65 11.53
C SER A 55 12.99 11.29 12.86
N ARG A 56 11.74 11.17 13.28
CA ARG A 56 11.26 11.67 14.58
C ARG A 56 11.97 10.97 15.75
N ALA A 57 12.20 9.66 15.65
CA ALA A 57 12.93 8.93 16.69
C ALA A 57 14.34 9.48 16.90
N VAL A 58 15.05 9.75 15.80
CA VAL A 58 16.41 10.31 15.84
C VAL A 58 16.39 11.76 16.32
N MET A 59 15.53 12.60 15.76
CA MET A 59 15.48 14.03 16.08
C MET A 59 15.09 14.30 17.54
N ASN A 60 14.13 13.53 18.06
CA ASN A 60 13.62 13.71 19.43
C ASN A 60 14.39 12.89 20.48
N GLY A 61 15.31 12.01 20.07
CA GLY A 61 16.02 11.11 20.97
C GLY A 61 15.11 10.13 21.73
N LYS A 62 13.95 9.80 21.19
CA LYS A 62 12.91 8.97 21.83
C LYS A 62 12.44 7.86 20.89
N ILE A 63 11.93 6.77 21.48
CA ILE A 63 11.35 5.67 20.69
C ILE A 63 10.02 6.13 20.08
N VAL A 64 9.90 5.96 18.76
CA VAL A 64 8.65 6.17 18.02
C VAL A 64 8.10 4.82 17.58
N GLU A 65 6.83 4.59 17.86
CA GLU A 65 6.08 3.40 17.51
C GLU A 65 5.10 3.72 16.39
N LEU A 66 5.03 2.83 15.40
CA LEU A 66 4.02 2.79 14.36
C LEU A 66 3.26 1.47 14.48
N CYS A 67 1.95 1.52 14.65
CA CYS A 67 1.09 0.34 14.71
C CYS A 67 -0.28 0.61 14.08
N PRO A 68 -1.01 -0.43 13.66
CA PRO A 68 -2.41 -0.27 13.30
C PRO A 68 -3.25 0.01 14.56
N SER A 69 -4.25 0.89 14.44
CA SER A 69 -5.12 1.29 15.54
C SER A 69 -6.46 1.76 14.98
N ALA A 70 -7.55 1.18 15.46
CA ALA A 70 -8.89 1.59 15.08
C ALA A 70 -9.33 2.89 15.80
N ASP A 71 -8.90 3.07 17.04
CA ASP A 71 -9.34 4.16 17.94
C ASP A 71 -8.30 5.30 18.09
N GLY A 72 -7.11 5.16 17.49
CA GLY A 72 -6.01 6.12 17.62
C GLY A 72 -5.29 6.08 18.97
N VAL A 73 -5.56 5.09 19.81
CA VAL A 73 -4.99 4.93 21.16
C VAL A 73 -4.35 3.55 21.35
N ASN A 74 -5.10 2.50 21.05
CA ASN A 74 -4.69 1.11 21.26
C ASN A 74 -4.18 0.50 19.96
N CYS A 75 -3.00 -0.16 20.01
CA CYS A 75 -2.48 -0.93 18.89
C CYS A 75 -3.25 -2.26 18.75
N VAL A 76 -3.53 -2.64 17.51
CA VAL A 76 -4.11 -3.93 17.12
C VAL A 76 -3.17 -4.63 16.14
N ASN A 77 -3.45 -5.89 15.78
CA ASN A 77 -2.63 -6.64 14.81
C ASN A 77 -3.33 -6.77 13.45
N ASP A 78 -3.92 -5.68 12.97
CA ASP A 78 -4.58 -5.65 11.66
C ASP A 78 -4.14 -4.40 10.89
N TRP A 79 -3.20 -4.55 9.96
CA TRP A 79 -2.62 -3.46 9.17
C TRP A 79 -3.57 -2.89 8.10
N THR A 80 -4.80 -3.39 8.01
CA THR A 80 -5.88 -2.76 7.22
C THR A 80 -6.54 -1.59 7.96
N GLN A 81 -6.38 -1.53 9.30
CA GLN A 81 -6.85 -0.43 10.14
C GLN A 81 -5.99 0.84 9.94
N PRO A 82 -6.48 2.02 10.35
CA PRO A 82 -5.68 3.23 10.36
C PRO A 82 -4.34 3.06 11.09
N TRP A 83 -3.31 3.76 10.65
CA TRP A 83 -1.96 3.67 11.20
C TRP A 83 -1.71 4.78 12.20
N LEU A 84 -1.44 4.38 13.44
CA LEU A 84 -1.08 5.26 14.55
C LEU A 84 0.43 5.37 14.66
N GLN A 85 0.94 6.59 14.63
CA GLN A 85 2.32 6.92 14.93
C GLN A 85 2.38 7.71 16.23
N ARG A 86 3.13 7.21 17.22
CA ARG A 86 3.22 7.84 18.53
C ARG A 86 4.60 7.71 19.15
N ARG A 87 4.91 8.61 20.08
CA ARG A 87 6.07 8.47 20.97
C ARG A 87 5.72 7.46 22.09
N LEU A 88 6.62 6.47 22.29
CA LEU A 88 6.32 5.36 23.20
C LEU A 88 6.35 5.81 24.69
N SER A 89 7.15 6.83 25.07
CA SER A 89 7.37 7.23 26.46
C SER A 89 6.14 7.86 27.14
N ASP A 90 5.31 8.58 26.39
CA ASP A 90 4.18 9.37 26.89
C ASP A 90 2.94 9.26 26.01
N ALA A 91 2.96 8.35 25.07
CA ALA A 91 1.89 8.11 24.10
C ALA A 91 1.49 9.34 23.26
N GLN A 92 2.38 10.36 23.15
CA GLN A 92 2.09 11.51 22.31
C GLN A 92 1.89 11.08 20.86
N VAL A 93 0.70 11.30 20.34
CA VAL A 93 0.34 10.97 18.96
C VAL A 93 0.94 12.00 18.01
N TYR A 94 1.64 11.52 16.97
CA TYR A 94 2.16 12.33 15.88
C TYR A 94 1.22 12.31 14.68
N SER A 95 0.64 11.14 14.38
CA SER A 95 -0.33 10.97 13.30
C SER A 95 -1.21 9.75 13.53
N HIS A 96 -2.44 9.81 13.03
CA HIS A 96 -3.37 8.68 12.94
C HIS A 96 -4.05 8.78 11.57
N ILE A 97 -3.66 7.92 10.63
CA ILE A 97 -3.96 8.08 9.21
C ILE A 97 -4.53 6.77 8.65
N ALA A 98 -5.66 6.84 7.96
CA ALA A 98 -6.19 5.70 7.24
C ALA A 98 -5.28 5.34 6.04
N PRO A 99 -5.05 4.05 5.76
CA PRO A 99 -4.36 3.63 4.54
C PRO A 99 -5.13 4.07 3.29
N ALA A 100 -4.40 4.34 2.22
CA ALA A 100 -5.01 4.60 0.93
C ALA A 100 -5.87 3.40 0.50
N ALA A 101 -7.00 3.68 -0.17
CA ALA A 101 -7.91 2.62 -0.59
C ALA A 101 -7.22 1.68 -1.59
N SER A 102 -7.19 0.39 -1.29
CA SER A 102 -6.77 -0.68 -2.22
C SER A 102 -7.62 -1.93 -1.98
N ASN A 103 -7.69 -2.81 -2.98
CA ASN A 103 -8.54 -4.00 -2.91
C ASN A 103 -7.88 -5.19 -2.18
N GLY A 104 -6.61 -5.09 -1.84
CA GLY A 104 -5.88 -6.15 -1.15
C GLY A 104 -5.47 -5.77 0.28
N PRO A 105 -5.49 -6.72 1.22
CA PRO A 105 -5.01 -6.47 2.58
C PRO A 105 -3.51 -6.18 2.58
N LEU A 106 -3.09 -5.32 3.52
CA LEU A 106 -1.69 -5.11 3.83
C LEU A 106 -1.26 -6.16 4.85
N HIS A 107 -0.26 -6.95 4.49
CA HIS A 107 0.30 -7.99 5.35
C HIS A 107 1.61 -7.51 5.98
N TRP A 108 1.81 -7.90 7.23
CA TRP A 108 3.08 -7.75 7.94
C TRP A 108 3.65 -9.13 8.29
N ALA A 109 4.90 -9.36 7.96
CA ALA A 109 5.67 -10.54 8.34
C ALA A 109 6.95 -10.10 9.05
N GLY A 110 6.87 -10.00 10.37
CA GLY A 110 7.97 -9.58 11.24
C GLY A 110 7.86 -10.16 12.63
N PHE A 111 8.77 -9.79 13.52
CA PHE A 111 8.87 -10.36 14.87
C PHE A 111 7.90 -9.74 15.88
N THR A 112 7.40 -8.53 15.61
CA THR A 112 6.50 -7.78 16.50
C THR A 112 5.30 -7.27 15.73
N GLU A 113 4.20 -7.00 16.41
CA GLU A 113 2.96 -6.47 15.82
C GLU A 113 3.05 -4.97 15.50
N SER A 114 3.97 -4.25 16.14
CA SER A 114 4.25 -2.83 15.91
C SER A 114 5.68 -2.61 15.44
N ILE A 115 5.89 -1.52 14.73
CA ILE A 115 7.22 -1.10 14.27
C ILE A 115 7.74 -0.03 15.23
N ARG A 116 8.95 -0.26 15.77
CA ARG A 116 9.59 0.67 16.71
C ARG A 116 10.93 1.11 16.18
N PHE A 117 11.09 2.42 16.04
CA PHE A 117 12.37 3.05 15.76
C PHE A 117 12.95 3.65 17.04
N TYR A 118 14.19 3.31 17.33
CA TYR A 118 14.94 3.80 18.49
C TYR A 118 15.60 5.14 18.18
N SER A 119 16.07 5.83 19.22
CA SER A 119 16.72 7.15 19.11
C SER A 119 17.94 7.19 18.20
N ASN A 120 18.60 6.07 17.98
CA ASN A 120 19.70 5.93 17.03
C ASN A 120 19.26 5.56 15.61
N GLY A 121 17.94 5.54 15.34
CA GLY A 121 17.38 5.20 14.04
C GLY A 121 17.33 3.71 13.71
N THR A 122 17.70 2.83 14.64
CA THR A 122 17.61 1.37 14.46
C THR A 122 16.22 0.82 14.79
N SER A 123 15.92 -0.38 14.31
CA SER A 123 14.68 -1.11 14.57
C SER A 123 14.99 -2.57 14.92
N PRO A 124 15.68 -2.85 16.03
CA PRO A 124 16.26 -4.16 16.31
C PRO A 124 15.21 -5.25 16.53
N VAL A 125 14.06 -4.89 17.10
CA VAL A 125 12.98 -5.84 17.42
C VAL A 125 11.88 -5.91 16.34
N SER A 126 11.79 -4.93 15.46
CA SER A 126 10.70 -4.81 14.47
C SER A 126 11.22 -4.95 13.04
N SER A 127 12.22 -5.83 12.83
CA SER A 127 12.64 -6.16 11.47
C SER A 127 11.65 -7.12 10.82
N GLY A 128 11.39 -6.91 9.53
CA GLY A 128 10.43 -7.71 8.80
C GLY A 128 10.11 -7.10 7.43
N ARG A 129 8.95 -7.45 6.91
CA ARG A 129 8.47 -6.94 5.62
C ARG A 129 6.98 -6.72 5.61
N PHE A 130 6.57 -5.63 5.01
CA PHE A 130 5.21 -5.42 4.54
C PHE A 130 5.09 -5.92 3.11
N PHE A 131 3.93 -6.45 2.75
CA PHE A 131 3.64 -6.83 1.37
C PHE A 131 2.15 -6.79 1.07
N GLN A 132 1.82 -6.60 -0.20
CA GLN A 132 0.47 -6.80 -0.74
C GLN A 132 0.53 -7.79 -1.89
N CYS A 133 -0.57 -8.52 -2.05
CA CYS A 133 -0.75 -9.49 -3.11
C CYS A 133 -1.63 -8.94 -4.24
N HIS A 134 -1.32 -9.33 -5.48
CA HIS A 134 -2.13 -9.10 -6.65
C HIS A 134 -2.14 -10.36 -7.51
N ARG A 135 -3.31 -10.92 -7.77
CA ARG A 135 -3.46 -12.15 -8.59
C ARG A 135 -2.53 -13.29 -8.15
N ASN A 136 -2.49 -13.59 -6.85
CA ASN A 136 -1.64 -14.63 -6.23
C ASN A 136 -0.12 -14.40 -6.37
N GLU A 137 0.31 -13.19 -6.72
CA GLU A 137 1.70 -12.78 -6.74
C GLU A 137 1.94 -11.66 -5.73
N VAL A 138 3.17 -11.53 -5.27
CA VAL A 138 3.58 -10.40 -4.45
C VAL A 138 3.74 -9.18 -5.34
N ALA A 139 2.82 -8.21 -5.21
CA ALA A 139 2.84 -6.97 -5.98
C ALA A 139 4.05 -6.09 -5.60
N TRP A 140 4.30 -5.97 -4.30
CA TRP A 140 5.42 -5.21 -3.75
C TRP A 140 5.75 -5.68 -2.33
N GLN A 141 6.99 -5.44 -1.90
CA GLN A 141 7.43 -5.64 -0.52
C GLN A 141 8.25 -4.46 -0.04
N LEU A 142 7.99 -4.00 1.18
CA LEU A 142 8.76 -2.98 1.87
C LEU A 142 9.48 -3.64 3.05
N ILE A 143 10.81 -3.70 3.00
CA ILE A 143 11.65 -4.44 3.94
C ILE A 143 12.24 -3.48 4.95
N ILE A 144 12.13 -3.81 6.23
CA ILE A 144 12.72 -3.10 7.36
C ILE A 144 13.83 -3.97 7.96
N SER A 145 15.06 -3.48 7.95
CA SER A 145 16.19 -4.17 8.58
C SER A 145 16.32 -3.81 10.06
N ARG A 146 17.09 -4.59 10.82
CA ARG A 146 17.41 -4.28 12.23
C ARG A 146 18.11 -2.93 12.40
N GLN A 147 18.85 -2.47 11.38
CA GLN A 147 19.50 -1.15 11.37
C GLN A 147 18.50 -0.02 11.05
N GLY A 148 17.20 -0.33 10.90
CA GLY A 148 16.18 0.65 10.57
C GLY A 148 16.20 1.12 9.11
N ARG A 149 16.94 0.42 8.22
CA ARG A 149 16.90 0.72 6.78
C ARG A 149 15.60 0.22 6.20
N ILE A 150 14.88 1.12 5.53
CA ILE A 150 13.64 0.84 4.81
C ILE A 150 13.97 0.80 3.32
N ARG A 151 13.63 -0.30 2.64
CA ARG A 151 13.85 -0.45 1.21
C ARG A 151 12.71 -1.20 0.53
N LEU A 152 12.48 -0.88 -0.71
CA LEU A 152 11.63 -1.67 -1.59
C LEU A 152 12.39 -2.93 -2.05
N ALA A 153 11.70 -4.06 -2.09
CA ALA A 153 12.24 -5.29 -2.65
C ALA A 153 12.35 -5.19 -4.18
N SER A 154 13.32 -5.88 -4.74
CA SER A 154 13.44 -6.03 -6.19
C SER A 154 12.33 -6.92 -6.76
N LYS A 155 12.15 -6.88 -8.08
CA LYS A 155 11.17 -7.74 -8.75
C LYS A 155 11.50 -9.23 -8.57
N SER A 156 12.78 -9.61 -8.60
CA SER A 156 13.21 -10.99 -8.34
C SER A 156 12.88 -11.44 -6.91
N GLU A 157 13.12 -10.59 -5.89
CA GLU A 157 12.75 -10.89 -4.51
C GLU A 157 11.23 -11.05 -4.33
N ASN A 158 10.40 -10.31 -5.09
CA ASN A 158 8.95 -10.48 -5.07
C ASN A 158 8.56 -11.85 -5.65
N THR A 159 9.15 -12.24 -6.79
CA THR A 159 8.88 -13.53 -7.42
C THR A 159 9.29 -14.71 -6.52
N GLU A 160 10.46 -14.65 -5.88
CA GLU A 160 10.91 -15.65 -4.91
C GLU A 160 9.98 -15.81 -3.70
N ASN A 161 9.28 -14.76 -3.34
CA ASN A 161 8.34 -14.74 -2.22
C ASN A 161 6.86 -14.90 -2.65
N ALA A 162 6.57 -15.28 -3.88
CA ALA A 162 5.20 -15.44 -4.40
C ALA A 162 4.35 -16.40 -3.54
N GLY A 163 4.94 -17.44 -2.96
CA GLY A 163 4.26 -18.37 -2.05
C GLY A 163 3.64 -17.76 -0.78
N ARG A 164 3.89 -16.47 -0.50
CA ARG A 164 3.23 -15.73 0.60
C ARG A 164 1.81 -15.29 0.26
N CYS A 165 1.43 -15.39 -1.01
CA CYS A 165 0.14 -14.96 -1.54
C CYS A 165 -0.82 -16.13 -1.80
N HIS A 166 -0.56 -17.32 -1.24
CA HIS A 166 -1.37 -18.53 -1.35
C HIS A 166 -1.93 -18.95 -0.01
#